data_7ee517c75df7c0e94d34a8cf0a48c744
#
_entry.id   7ee517c75df7c0e94d34a8cf0a48c744
#
_cell.length_a   1.000
_cell.length_b   1.000
_cell.length_c   1.000
_cell.angle_alpha   90.00
_cell.angle_beta   90.00
_cell.angle_gamma   90.00
#
_symmetry.space_group_name_H-M   'P 1'
#
loop_
_entity.id
_entity.type
_entity.pdbx_description
1 polymer ?
#
loop_
_entity_poly.entity_id
_entity_poly.type
_entity_poly.pdbx_seq_one_letter_code
_entity_poly.pdbx_strand_id
1 'polypeptide(L)'
;SNWNALMSSSVPTWRTVAAKAIAAWLPAAVMQLVLVLASAAVGSLVLGLPGVLPVRCLAAGALIAVACAPACALQTGLSAFTRSFALPVAVGLVLTGAGTTMLLVHVPVAWLLPQALVTRTTQIGAVDEGAATSFAVQDLTWVSAISTIGACAALSVVIVIITSMVLDRTDARG
;
A
#
# COMPACT_ATOMS: atom_id res chain seq x y z
N SER A 1 15.75 22.86 9.58
CA SER A 1 14.71 21.82 9.51
C SER A 1 15.32 20.47 9.88
N ASN A 2 14.55 19.57 10.51
CA ASN A 2 15.02 18.25 10.96
C ASN A 2 15.61 17.38 9.83
N TRP A 3 15.31 17.68 8.56
CA TRP A 3 15.89 17.00 7.41
C TRP A 3 17.38 17.28 7.28
N ASN A 4 17.82 18.54 7.41
CA ASN A 4 19.23 18.89 7.27
C ASN A 4 20.08 18.22 8.37
N ALA A 5 19.55 18.10 9.58
CA ALA A 5 20.23 17.41 10.68
C ALA A 5 20.34 15.89 10.43
N LEU A 6 19.35 15.28 9.78
CA LEU A 6 19.38 13.86 9.41
C LEU A 6 20.33 13.59 8.23
N MET A 7 20.40 14.50 7.25
CA MET A 7 21.26 14.36 6.08
C MET A 7 22.73 14.67 6.39
N SER A 8 23.03 15.46 7.44
CA SER A 8 24.40 15.67 7.93
C SER A 8 24.94 14.51 8.78
N SER A 9 24.12 13.50 9.07
CA SER A 9 24.55 12.31 9.78
C SER A 9 25.25 11.33 8.82
N SER A 10 26.15 10.49 9.34
CA SER A 10 26.84 9.44 8.58
C SER A 10 25.93 8.28 8.12
N VAL A 11 24.60 8.42 8.31
CA VAL A 11 23.61 7.40 7.94
C VAL A 11 23.27 7.54 6.46
N PRO A 12 23.38 6.47 5.66
CA PRO A 12 23.07 6.53 4.24
C PRO A 12 21.56 6.85 4.03
N THR A 13 21.29 7.72 3.07
CA THR A 13 19.96 8.30 2.76
C THR A 13 18.86 7.24 2.62
N TRP A 14 19.16 6.12 1.97
CA TRP A 14 18.19 5.04 1.78
C TRP A 14 17.67 4.45 3.10
N ARG A 15 18.51 4.38 4.16
CA ARG A 15 18.09 3.91 5.48
C ARG A 15 17.09 4.86 6.12
N THR A 16 17.32 6.16 5.97
CA THR A 16 16.42 7.19 6.47
C THR A 16 15.07 7.15 5.74
N VAL A 17 15.08 7.02 4.42
CA VAL A 17 13.86 6.90 3.61
C VAL A 17 13.10 5.62 3.96
N ALA A 18 13.80 4.48 4.04
CA ALA A 18 13.19 3.21 4.42
C ALA A 18 12.58 3.24 5.82
N ALA A 19 13.29 3.80 6.81
CA ALA A 19 12.78 3.93 8.17
C ALA A 19 11.50 4.78 8.23
N LYS A 20 11.44 5.88 7.46
CA LYS A 20 10.24 6.72 7.36
C LYS A 20 9.09 6.01 6.65
N ALA A 21 9.38 5.28 5.59
CA ALA A 21 8.37 4.49 4.89
C ALA A 21 7.78 3.39 5.80
N ILE A 22 8.60 2.71 6.59
CA ILE A 22 8.16 1.73 7.59
C ILE A 22 7.33 2.43 8.68
N ALA A 23 7.78 3.56 9.19
CA ALA A 23 7.04 4.33 10.19
C ALA A 23 5.67 4.80 9.68
N ALA A 24 5.55 5.13 8.39
CA ALA A 24 4.27 5.46 7.76
C ALA A 24 3.40 4.22 7.51
N TRP A 25 4.01 3.07 7.24
CA TRP A 25 3.30 1.81 7.02
C TRP A 25 2.74 1.19 8.31
N LEU A 26 3.43 1.33 9.44
CA LEU A 26 3.01 0.75 10.72
C LEU A 26 1.58 1.15 11.12
N PRO A 27 1.17 2.43 11.11
CA PRO A 27 -0.22 2.82 11.40
C PRO A 27 -1.23 2.17 10.44
N ALA A 28 -0.90 2.06 9.15
CA ALA A 28 -1.78 1.41 8.17
C ALA A 28 -1.95 -0.08 8.49
N ALA A 29 -0.88 -0.77 8.86
CA ALA A 29 -0.93 -2.17 9.28
C ALA A 29 -1.76 -2.36 10.56
N VAL A 30 -1.60 -1.46 11.55
CA VAL A 30 -2.40 -1.48 12.79
C VAL A 30 -3.87 -1.23 12.48
N MET A 31 -4.20 -0.25 11.64
CA MET A 31 -5.59 0.01 11.23
C MET A 31 -6.20 -1.20 10.52
N GLN A 32 -5.44 -1.89 9.67
CA GLN A 32 -5.91 -3.11 9.02
C GLN A 32 -6.17 -4.24 10.03
N LEU A 33 -5.31 -4.39 11.03
CA LEU A 33 -5.53 -5.34 12.12
C LEU A 33 -6.81 -5.01 12.90
N VAL A 34 -7.00 -3.73 13.25
CA VAL A 34 -8.22 -3.27 13.94
C VAL A 34 -9.46 -3.56 13.10
N LEU A 35 -9.41 -3.33 11.79
CA LEU A 35 -10.52 -3.61 10.88
C LEU A 35 -10.87 -5.11 10.87
N VAL A 36 -9.87 -5.99 10.80
CA VAL A 36 -10.07 -7.44 10.84
C VAL A 36 -10.70 -7.87 12.17
N LEU A 37 -10.18 -7.37 13.29
CA LEU A 37 -10.71 -7.68 14.63
C LEU A 37 -12.14 -7.13 14.80
N ALA A 38 -12.42 -5.91 14.34
CA ALA A 38 -13.75 -5.33 14.38
C ALA A 38 -14.75 -6.14 13.54
N SER A 39 -14.34 -6.56 12.34
CA SER A 39 -15.17 -7.42 11.47
C SER A 39 -15.47 -8.76 12.13
N ALA A 40 -14.48 -9.36 12.82
CA ALA A 40 -14.68 -10.59 13.58
C ALA A 40 -15.67 -10.39 14.74
N ALA A 41 -15.52 -9.29 15.49
CA ALA A 41 -16.39 -8.97 16.61
C ALA A 41 -17.84 -8.72 16.15
N VAL A 42 -18.05 -7.94 15.10
CA VAL A 42 -19.38 -7.68 14.52
C VAL A 42 -20.00 -8.98 14.00
N GLY A 43 -19.23 -9.79 13.29
CA GLY A 43 -19.69 -11.09 12.76
C GLY A 43 -20.18 -12.02 13.88
N SER A 44 -19.44 -12.13 14.97
CA SER A 44 -19.76 -13.02 16.06
C SER A 44 -20.84 -12.46 17.02
N LEU A 45 -20.74 -11.17 17.40
CA LEU A 45 -21.58 -10.59 18.45
C LEU A 45 -22.89 -10.02 17.92
N VAL A 46 -22.88 -9.44 16.70
CA VAL A 46 -24.06 -8.77 16.13
C VAL A 46 -24.81 -9.69 15.18
N LEU A 47 -24.10 -10.40 14.31
CA LEU A 47 -24.72 -11.27 13.31
C LEU A 47 -24.91 -12.72 13.79
N GLY A 48 -24.40 -13.07 14.97
CA GLY A 48 -24.53 -14.41 15.55
C GLY A 48 -23.93 -15.52 14.67
N LEU A 49 -22.94 -15.20 13.83
CA LEU A 49 -22.30 -16.18 12.97
C LEU A 49 -21.48 -17.15 13.83
N PRO A 50 -21.75 -18.46 13.73
CA PRO A 50 -21.02 -19.45 14.51
C PRO A 50 -19.58 -19.59 13.98
N GLY A 51 -18.60 -19.38 14.85
CA GLY A 51 -17.20 -19.70 14.58
C GLY A 51 -16.27 -18.50 14.51
N VAL A 52 -14.98 -18.82 14.42
CA VAL A 52 -13.88 -17.87 14.21
C VAL A 52 -13.89 -17.41 12.76
N LEU A 53 -13.48 -16.17 12.53
CA LEU A 53 -13.35 -15.60 11.18
C LEU A 53 -12.58 -16.59 10.27
N PRO A 54 -13.07 -16.87 9.05
CA PRO A 54 -12.40 -17.78 8.15
C PRO A 54 -10.93 -17.37 7.93
N VAL A 55 -10.01 -18.32 7.92
CA VAL A 55 -8.58 -18.07 7.70
C VAL A 55 -8.33 -17.25 6.44
N ARG A 56 -9.19 -17.38 5.43
CA ARG A 56 -9.13 -16.59 4.19
C ARG A 56 -9.27 -15.09 4.46
N CYS A 57 -10.14 -14.67 5.39
CA CYS A 57 -10.32 -13.26 5.75
C CYS A 57 -9.08 -12.71 6.48
N LEU A 58 -8.45 -13.52 7.34
CA LEU A 58 -7.22 -13.14 8.01
C LEU A 58 -6.07 -12.99 7.01
N ALA A 59 -5.97 -13.92 6.07
CA ALA A 59 -4.96 -13.88 5.01
C ALA A 59 -5.18 -12.69 4.06
N ALA A 60 -6.43 -12.40 3.70
CA ALA A 60 -6.76 -11.22 2.90
C ALA A 60 -6.39 -9.93 3.63
N GLY A 61 -6.72 -9.82 4.93
CA GLY A 61 -6.31 -8.68 5.75
C GLY A 61 -4.80 -8.48 5.82
N ALA A 62 -4.05 -9.57 5.98
CA ALA A 62 -2.59 -9.53 5.97
C ALA A 62 -2.04 -9.07 4.60
N LEU A 63 -2.61 -9.57 3.50
CA LEU A 63 -2.22 -9.14 2.15
C LEU A 63 -2.51 -7.67 1.89
N ILE A 64 -3.65 -7.15 2.36
CA ILE A 64 -3.98 -5.73 2.26
C ILE A 64 -2.95 -4.89 3.03
N ALA A 65 -2.59 -5.32 4.25
CA ALA A 65 -1.55 -4.63 5.03
C ALA A 65 -0.21 -4.59 4.28
N VAL A 66 0.20 -5.69 3.65
CA VAL A 66 1.42 -5.73 2.81
C VAL A 66 1.28 -4.84 1.58
N ALA A 67 0.11 -4.84 0.92
CA ALA A 67 -0.14 -4.01 -0.25
C ALA A 67 -0.10 -2.50 0.03
N CYS A 68 -0.31 -2.07 1.28
CA CYS A 68 -0.15 -0.67 1.68
C CYS A 68 1.33 -0.21 1.69
N ALA A 69 2.31 -1.13 1.77
CA ALA A 69 3.72 -0.76 1.90
C ALA A 69 4.25 0.10 0.73
N PRO A 70 4.07 -0.27 -0.55
CA PRO A 70 4.54 0.57 -1.66
C PRO A 70 3.82 1.91 -1.76
N ALA A 71 2.53 1.98 -1.38
CA ALA A 71 1.80 3.24 -1.33
C ALA A 71 2.37 4.17 -0.23
N CYS A 72 2.68 3.65 0.95
CA CYS A 72 3.33 4.40 2.02
C CYS A 72 4.75 4.85 1.63
N ALA A 73 5.51 4.01 0.95
CA ALA A 73 6.83 4.37 0.43
C ALA A 73 6.74 5.52 -0.58
N LEU A 74 5.77 5.48 -1.50
CA LEU A 74 5.54 6.54 -2.48
C LEU A 74 5.14 7.86 -1.81
N GLN A 75 4.20 7.83 -0.86
CA GLN A 75 3.78 9.01 -0.10
C GLN A 75 4.94 9.63 0.70
N THR A 76 5.78 8.78 1.30
CA THR A 76 6.99 9.22 2.01
C THR A 76 7.97 9.90 1.06
N GLY A 77 8.20 9.32 -0.13
CA GLY A 77 9.04 9.91 -1.16
C GLY A 77 8.51 11.27 -1.63
N LEU A 78 7.24 11.36 -1.95
CA LEU A 78 6.60 12.62 -2.36
C LEU A 78 6.69 13.69 -1.25
N SER A 79 6.48 13.32 0.01
CA SER A 79 6.59 14.25 1.13
C SER A 79 8.02 14.73 1.38
N ALA A 80 9.02 13.94 0.99
CA ALA A 80 10.42 14.34 1.10
C ALA A 80 10.81 15.42 0.07
N PHE A 81 10.20 15.40 -1.12
CA PHE A 81 10.46 16.39 -2.17
C PHE A 81 9.62 17.66 -2.03
N THR A 82 8.45 17.52 -1.41
CA THR A 82 7.52 18.64 -1.29
C THR A 82 7.53 19.18 0.13
N ARG A 83 7.70 20.49 0.28
CA ARG A 83 7.56 21.16 1.58
C ARG A 83 6.08 21.34 1.97
N SER A 84 5.16 20.78 1.21
CA SER A 84 3.71 20.89 1.39
C SER A 84 3.11 19.54 1.77
N PHE A 85 2.26 19.49 2.75
CA PHE A 85 1.49 18.30 3.11
C PHE A 85 0.39 17.99 2.07
N ALA A 86 -0.18 19.01 1.46
CA ALA A 86 -1.32 18.87 0.56
C ALA A 86 -0.98 18.14 -0.75
N LEU A 87 0.21 18.34 -1.29
CA LEU A 87 0.59 17.81 -2.59
C LEU A 87 0.72 16.26 -2.59
N PRO A 88 1.42 15.61 -1.63
CA PRO A 88 1.43 14.16 -1.54
C PRO A 88 0.03 13.56 -1.40
N VAL A 89 -0.85 14.19 -0.63
CA VAL A 89 -2.24 13.74 -0.45
C VAL A 89 -3.02 13.85 -1.75
N ALA A 90 -2.93 14.98 -2.45
CA ALA A 90 -3.61 15.19 -3.73
C ALA A 90 -3.13 14.19 -4.80
N VAL A 91 -1.82 13.99 -4.92
CA VAL A 91 -1.23 13.00 -5.82
C VAL A 91 -1.69 11.59 -5.46
N GLY A 92 -1.69 11.24 -4.18
CA GLY A 92 -2.18 9.94 -3.71
C GLY A 92 -3.64 9.71 -4.09
N LEU A 93 -4.50 10.71 -3.94
CA LEU A 93 -5.92 10.64 -4.32
C LEU A 93 -6.10 10.43 -5.83
N VAL A 94 -5.37 11.21 -6.65
CA VAL A 94 -5.40 11.08 -8.12
C VAL A 94 -4.92 9.70 -8.56
N LEU A 95 -3.81 9.20 -7.99
CA LEU A 95 -3.29 7.87 -8.31
C LEU A 95 -4.23 6.76 -7.85
N THR A 96 -4.94 6.93 -6.74
CA THR A 96 -5.96 5.98 -6.30
C THR A 96 -7.13 5.94 -7.28
N GLY A 97 -7.65 7.10 -7.69
CA GLY A 97 -8.71 7.18 -8.68
C GLY A 97 -8.29 6.57 -10.03
N ALA A 98 -7.12 6.94 -10.53
CA ALA A 98 -6.56 6.39 -11.77
C ALA A 98 -6.36 4.87 -11.68
N GLY A 99 -5.74 4.39 -10.59
CA GLY A 99 -5.51 2.96 -10.38
C GLY A 99 -6.81 2.15 -10.30
N THR A 100 -7.82 2.67 -9.60
CA THR A 100 -9.14 2.05 -9.52
C THR A 100 -9.81 1.99 -10.90
N THR A 101 -9.78 3.09 -11.66
CA THR A 101 -10.33 3.13 -13.03
C THR A 101 -9.61 2.14 -13.95
N MET A 102 -8.28 2.08 -13.89
CA MET A 102 -7.50 1.12 -14.69
C MET A 102 -7.86 -0.34 -14.36
N LEU A 103 -8.13 -0.65 -13.10
CA LEU A 103 -8.59 -1.98 -12.70
C LEU A 103 -9.99 -2.30 -13.22
N LEU A 104 -10.93 -1.33 -13.18
CA LEU A 104 -12.28 -1.48 -13.70
C LEU A 104 -12.31 -1.74 -15.23
N VAL A 105 -11.39 -1.11 -15.98
CA VAL A 105 -11.25 -1.32 -17.44
C VAL A 105 -10.28 -2.46 -17.78
N HIS A 106 -9.84 -3.24 -16.81
CA HIS A 106 -8.97 -4.41 -16.96
C HIS A 106 -7.63 -4.10 -17.65
N VAL A 107 -7.06 -2.92 -17.40
CA VAL A 107 -5.74 -2.54 -17.96
C VAL A 107 -4.64 -3.41 -17.34
N PRO A 108 -3.88 -4.18 -18.16
CA PRO A 108 -2.93 -5.17 -17.63
C PRO A 108 -1.76 -4.57 -16.83
N VAL A 109 -1.43 -3.28 -17.03
CA VAL A 109 -0.34 -2.59 -16.31
C VAL A 109 -0.79 -1.90 -15.02
N ALA A 110 -2.05 -2.01 -14.64
CA ALA A 110 -2.59 -1.38 -13.42
C ALA A 110 -1.81 -1.77 -12.15
N TRP A 111 -1.28 -3.00 -12.10
CA TRP A 111 -0.50 -3.53 -10.97
C TRP A 111 0.84 -2.80 -10.72
N LEU A 112 1.32 -2.00 -11.68
CA LEU A 112 2.50 -1.14 -11.48
C LEU A 112 2.21 0.08 -10.59
N LEU A 113 0.93 0.43 -10.40
CA LEU A 113 0.54 1.51 -9.51
C LEU A 113 0.38 0.98 -8.08
N PRO A 114 1.10 1.54 -7.09
CA PRO A 114 1.01 1.10 -5.69
C PRO A 114 -0.43 1.13 -5.15
N GLN A 115 -1.21 2.15 -5.50
CA GLN A 115 -2.59 2.29 -5.08
C GLN A 115 -3.52 1.24 -5.72
N ALA A 116 -3.26 0.87 -6.98
CA ALA A 116 -4.01 -0.18 -7.65
C ALA A 116 -3.77 -1.56 -7.01
N LEU A 117 -2.55 -1.83 -6.52
CA LEU A 117 -2.27 -3.06 -5.75
C LEU A 117 -3.11 -3.15 -4.48
N VAL A 118 -3.27 -2.04 -3.74
CA VAL A 118 -4.14 -1.99 -2.56
C VAL A 118 -5.58 -2.30 -2.98
N THR A 119 -6.12 -1.59 -3.98
CA THR A 119 -7.48 -1.82 -4.47
C THR A 119 -7.68 -3.27 -4.94
N ARG A 120 -6.72 -3.82 -5.69
CA ARG A 120 -6.79 -5.22 -6.16
C ARG A 120 -6.85 -6.22 -5.00
N THR A 121 -6.07 -6.01 -3.94
CA THR A 121 -6.08 -6.90 -2.78
C THR A 121 -7.38 -6.83 -1.99
N THR A 122 -8.09 -5.70 -1.99
CA THR A 122 -9.41 -5.59 -1.36
C THR A 122 -10.50 -6.35 -2.12
N GLN A 123 -10.27 -6.69 -3.40
CA GLN A 123 -11.21 -7.46 -4.24
C GLN A 123 -11.06 -8.98 -4.08
N ILE A 124 -10.10 -9.45 -3.27
CA ILE A 124 -9.94 -10.87 -3.00
C ILE A 124 -11.16 -11.40 -2.25
N GLY A 125 -11.86 -12.34 -2.87
CA GLY A 125 -13.08 -12.95 -2.31
C GLY A 125 -14.35 -12.12 -2.48
N ALA A 126 -14.33 -11.03 -3.26
CA ALA A 126 -15.54 -10.33 -3.68
C ALA A 126 -16.39 -11.23 -4.60
N VAL A 127 -17.70 -11.08 -4.58
CA VAL A 127 -18.61 -11.81 -5.46
C VAL A 127 -18.72 -11.06 -6.79
N ASP A 128 -18.53 -11.76 -7.90
CA ASP A 128 -18.76 -11.20 -9.23
C ASP A 128 -20.27 -11.21 -9.54
N GLU A 129 -20.86 -10.03 -9.65
CA GLU A 129 -22.28 -9.88 -10.03
C GLU A 129 -22.48 -9.78 -11.55
N GLY A 130 -21.44 -10.07 -12.35
CA GLY A 130 -21.54 -10.14 -13.82
C GLY A 130 -21.74 -8.80 -14.53
N ALA A 131 -21.49 -7.67 -13.87
CA ALA A 131 -21.55 -6.36 -14.50
C ALA A 131 -20.34 -6.12 -15.42
N ALA A 132 -20.55 -5.49 -16.57
CA ALA A 132 -19.51 -5.20 -17.57
C ALA A 132 -18.36 -4.32 -17.05
N THR A 133 -18.55 -3.71 -15.88
CA THR A 133 -17.57 -2.87 -15.16
C THR A 133 -17.26 -3.41 -13.79
N SER A 134 -17.33 -4.73 -13.58
CA SER A 134 -17.00 -5.35 -12.30
C SER A 134 -15.50 -5.50 -12.13
N PHE A 135 -15.04 -5.41 -10.88
CA PHE A 135 -13.67 -5.78 -10.55
C PHE A 135 -13.47 -7.28 -10.78
N ALA A 136 -12.35 -7.66 -11.39
CA ALA A 136 -12.02 -9.06 -11.54
C ALA A 136 -11.90 -9.72 -10.17
N VAL A 137 -12.80 -10.64 -9.87
CA VAL A 137 -12.75 -11.45 -8.64
C VAL A 137 -11.46 -12.28 -8.67
N GLN A 138 -10.70 -12.21 -7.61
CA GLN A 138 -9.47 -12.95 -7.48
C GLN A 138 -9.59 -13.96 -6.34
N ASP A 139 -9.47 -15.24 -6.69
CA ASP A 139 -9.37 -16.27 -5.67
C ASP A 139 -8.07 -16.13 -4.88
N LEU A 140 -8.18 -16.30 -3.56
CA LEU A 140 -7.03 -16.36 -2.68
C LEU A 140 -6.32 -17.70 -2.87
N THR A 141 -5.40 -17.74 -3.81
CA THR A 141 -4.49 -18.88 -4.04
C THR A 141 -3.09 -18.54 -3.53
N TRP A 142 -2.31 -19.57 -3.21
CA TRP A 142 -0.91 -19.37 -2.82
C TRP A 142 -0.10 -18.62 -3.89
N VAL A 143 -0.40 -18.87 -5.15
CA VAL A 143 0.26 -18.19 -6.29
C VAL A 143 -0.10 -16.70 -6.31
N SER A 144 -1.38 -16.35 -6.15
CA SER A 144 -1.80 -14.94 -6.11
C SER A 144 -1.25 -14.20 -4.90
N ALA A 145 -1.17 -14.86 -3.73
CA ALA A 145 -0.58 -14.29 -2.53
C ALA A 145 0.92 -13.99 -2.71
N ILE A 146 1.70 -14.98 -3.17
CA ILE A 146 3.14 -14.84 -3.37
C ILE A 146 3.43 -13.77 -4.45
N SER A 147 2.70 -13.78 -5.56
CA SER A 147 2.88 -12.76 -6.61
C SER A 147 2.58 -11.36 -6.12
N THR A 148 1.55 -11.18 -5.31
CA THR A 148 1.20 -9.88 -4.71
C THR A 148 2.28 -9.42 -3.72
N ILE A 149 2.74 -10.28 -2.82
CA ILE A 149 3.82 -9.97 -1.88
C ILE A 149 5.10 -9.60 -2.64
N GLY A 150 5.47 -10.37 -3.66
CA GLY A 150 6.64 -10.11 -4.50
C GLY A 150 6.55 -8.76 -5.22
N ALA A 151 5.40 -8.45 -5.82
CA ALA A 151 5.17 -7.17 -6.48
C ALA A 151 5.24 -5.99 -5.49
N CYS A 152 4.62 -6.11 -4.30
CA CYS A 152 4.66 -5.09 -3.27
C CYS A 152 6.10 -4.85 -2.75
N ALA A 153 6.85 -5.91 -2.50
CA ALA A 153 8.25 -5.81 -2.07
C ALA A 153 9.12 -5.15 -3.15
N ALA A 154 9.02 -5.60 -4.40
CA ALA A 154 9.76 -5.05 -5.51
C ALA A 154 9.46 -3.56 -5.71
N LEU A 155 8.19 -3.16 -5.75
CA LEU A 155 7.78 -1.77 -5.88
C LEU A 155 8.26 -0.91 -4.71
N SER A 156 8.14 -1.39 -3.47
CA SER A 156 8.62 -0.66 -2.29
C SER A 156 10.12 -0.39 -2.36
N VAL A 157 10.90 -1.41 -2.74
CA VAL A 157 12.35 -1.28 -2.90
C VAL A 157 12.70 -0.30 -4.00
N VAL A 158 12.07 -0.40 -5.16
CA VAL A 158 12.30 0.51 -6.30
C VAL A 158 11.98 1.95 -5.91
N ILE A 159 10.84 2.19 -5.24
CA ILE A 159 10.44 3.53 -4.79
C ILE A 159 11.45 4.11 -3.79
N VAL A 160 11.89 3.31 -2.81
CA VAL A 160 12.91 3.75 -1.83
C VAL A 160 14.23 4.07 -2.52
N ILE A 161 14.69 3.25 -3.46
CA ILE A 161 15.93 3.49 -4.21
C ILE A 161 15.81 4.78 -5.03
N ILE A 162 14.76 4.95 -5.81
CA ILE A 162 14.55 6.15 -6.62
C ILE A 162 14.51 7.39 -5.74
N THR A 163 13.75 7.34 -4.64
CA THR A 163 13.64 8.45 -3.70
C THR A 163 15.00 8.82 -3.10
N SER A 164 15.79 7.83 -2.68
CA SER A 164 17.13 8.08 -2.11
C SER A 164 18.09 8.68 -3.14
N MET A 165 18.09 8.14 -4.37
CA MET A 165 18.95 8.66 -5.45
C MET A 165 18.63 10.11 -5.82
N VAL A 166 17.34 10.46 -5.83
CA VAL A 166 16.94 11.85 -6.13
C VAL A 166 17.31 12.78 -4.98
N LEU A 167 17.14 12.35 -3.72
CA LEU A 167 17.56 13.14 -2.55
C LEU A 167 19.07 13.38 -2.55
N ASP A 168 19.88 12.33 -2.77
CA ASP A 168 21.33 12.45 -2.84
C ASP A 168 21.79 13.45 -3.93
N ARG A 169 21.10 13.48 -5.07
CA ARG A 169 21.40 14.43 -6.15
C ARG A 169 20.99 15.88 -5.85
N THR A 170 19.93 16.07 -5.07
CA THR A 170 19.48 17.41 -4.69
C THR A 170 20.37 18.02 -3.61
N ASP A 171 20.85 17.21 -2.67
CA ASP A 171 21.78 17.69 -1.63
C ASP A 171 23.20 17.95 -2.16
N ALA A 172 23.64 17.22 -3.18
CA ALA A 172 24.93 17.47 -3.83
C ALA A 172 24.99 18.79 -4.62
N ARG A 173 23.87 19.48 -4.81
CA ARG A 173 23.76 20.76 -5.55
C ARG A 173 23.51 21.98 -4.67
N GLY A 174 23.37 21.82 -3.38
CA GLY A 174 23.18 22.88 -2.37
C GLY A 174 24.40 23.09 -1.52
#